data_d57ec249db4924677ee8e7bc49d47d22
#
_entry.id   d57ec249db4924677ee8e7bc49d47d22
#
_cell.length_a   1.000
_cell.length_b   1.000
_cell.length_c   1.000
_cell.angle_alpha   90.00
_cell.angle_beta   90.00
_cell.angle_gamma   90.00
#
_symmetry.space_group_name_H-M   'P 1'
#
loop_
_entity.id
_entity.type
_entity.pdbx_description
1 polymer ?
#
loop_
_entity_poly.entity_id
_entity_poly.type
_entity_poly.pdbx_seq_one_letter_code
_entity_poly.pdbx_strand_id
1 'polypeptide(L)'
;QATYGCAPNKVWLYMTNPTLNSWNPTVASAEVDLEGMHIVEKNKDGTTTDIHFDKLDKPRRISCTFTRGKIRGAFTAILLGSADSTSLECTLDVEGLGLFTKPQKKLEEYLETLRKVLGD
;
A
#
# COMPACT_ATOMS: atom_id res chain seq x y z
N GLN A 1 -7.19 -8.05 7.33
CA GLN A 1 -6.35 -8.00 8.54
C GLN A 1 -5.16 -8.94 8.42
N ALA A 2 -3.99 -8.47 8.82
CA ALA A 2 -2.76 -9.26 8.77
C ALA A 2 -1.89 -9.00 9.99
N THR A 3 -1.03 -9.96 10.33
CA THR A 3 -0.07 -9.84 11.43
C THR A 3 1.32 -10.14 10.90
N TYR A 4 2.30 -9.31 11.25
CA TYR A 4 3.68 -9.42 10.81
C TYR A 4 4.63 -9.51 11.99
N GLY A 5 5.69 -10.30 11.86
CA GLY A 5 6.70 -10.49 12.91
C GLY A 5 7.80 -9.42 12.91
N CYS A 6 7.42 -8.16 12.73
CA CYS A 6 8.37 -7.03 12.76
C CYS A 6 7.67 -5.77 13.26
N ALA A 7 8.48 -4.76 13.60
CA ALA A 7 7.96 -3.51 14.16
C ALA A 7 7.14 -2.70 13.16
N PRO A 8 6.16 -1.91 13.63
CA PRO A 8 5.36 -1.05 12.75
C PRO A 8 6.17 -0.11 11.87
N ASN A 9 7.29 0.42 12.33
CA ASN A 9 8.16 1.28 11.54
C ASN A 9 8.65 0.60 10.26
N LYS A 10 8.96 -0.70 10.33
CA LYS A 10 9.41 -1.46 9.16
C LYS A 10 8.27 -1.68 8.18
N VAL A 11 7.09 -2.05 8.68
CA VAL A 11 5.89 -2.21 7.85
C VAL A 11 5.54 -0.90 7.16
N TRP A 12 5.54 0.20 7.91
CA TRP A 12 5.30 1.54 7.40
C TRP A 12 6.25 1.91 6.25
N LEU A 13 7.54 1.63 6.44
CA LEU A 13 8.56 1.99 5.46
C LEU A 13 8.28 1.35 4.10
N TYR A 14 7.95 0.06 4.08
CA TYR A 14 7.62 -0.62 2.83
C TYR A 14 6.29 -0.16 2.25
N MET A 15 5.29 0.09 3.07
CA MET A 15 3.98 0.56 2.59
C MET A 15 4.03 1.95 1.97
N THR A 16 4.91 2.83 2.46
CA THR A 16 5.05 4.20 1.94
C THR A 16 6.13 4.34 0.88
N ASN A 17 6.85 3.27 0.55
CA ASN A 17 7.86 3.27 -0.51
C ASN A 17 7.73 2.00 -1.36
N PRO A 18 6.94 2.06 -2.45
CA PRO A 18 6.62 0.87 -3.24
C PRO A 18 7.80 0.27 -3.99
N THR A 19 8.89 1.01 -4.15
CA THR A 19 10.08 0.51 -4.86
C THR A 19 11.25 0.17 -3.93
N LEU A 20 11.07 0.29 -2.61
CA LEU A 20 12.11 -0.09 -1.67
C LEU A 20 12.48 -1.56 -1.84
N ASN A 21 13.75 -1.82 -2.18
CA ASN A 21 14.25 -3.17 -2.48
C ASN A 21 13.39 -3.89 -3.56
N SER A 22 12.73 -3.13 -4.43
CA SER A 22 11.86 -3.66 -5.49
C SER A 22 10.79 -4.62 -4.96
N TRP A 23 10.26 -4.34 -3.78
CA TRP A 23 9.39 -5.30 -3.10
C TRP A 23 8.03 -5.51 -3.77
N ASN A 24 7.50 -4.46 -4.40
CA ASN A 24 6.20 -4.57 -5.08
C ASN A 24 6.41 -4.94 -6.55
N PRO A 25 6.11 -6.19 -6.95
CA PRO A 25 6.44 -6.65 -8.29
C PRO A 25 5.61 -6.02 -9.40
N THR A 26 4.50 -5.34 -9.07
CA THR A 26 3.65 -4.69 -10.07
C THR A 26 4.13 -3.28 -10.41
N VAL A 27 5.01 -2.71 -9.61
CA VAL A 27 5.50 -1.34 -9.78
C VAL A 27 6.90 -1.35 -10.40
N ALA A 28 7.05 -0.70 -11.55
CA ALA A 28 8.35 -0.58 -12.23
C ALA A 28 9.20 0.52 -11.63
N SER A 29 8.59 1.68 -11.33
CA SER A 29 9.25 2.82 -10.70
C SER A 29 8.23 3.68 -9.98
N ALA A 30 8.70 4.55 -9.08
CA ALA A 30 7.81 5.46 -8.38
C ALA A 30 8.53 6.76 -8.03
N GLU A 31 7.79 7.85 -8.07
CA GLU A 31 8.21 9.13 -7.52
C GLU A 31 7.52 9.30 -6.19
N VAL A 32 8.29 9.33 -5.10
CA VAL A 32 7.78 9.40 -3.75
C VAL A 32 8.05 10.78 -3.17
N ASP A 33 7.00 11.52 -2.84
CA ASP A 33 7.06 12.82 -2.20
C ASP A 33 6.17 12.79 -0.96
N LEU A 34 6.72 12.35 0.16
CA LEU A 34 5.95 12.26 1.40
C LEU A 34 5.66 13.62 2.03
N GLU A 35 6.52 14.61 1.80
CA GLU A 35 6.25 15.99 2.26
C GLU A 35 5.04 16.57 1.52
N GLY A 36 4.94 16.31 0.22
CA GLY A 36 3.77 16.67 -0.58
C GLY A 36 2.63 15.69 -0.46
N MET A 37 2.78 14.65 0.35
CA MET A 37 1.77 13.61 0.56
C MET A 37 1.31 12.98 -0.75
N HIS A 38 2.26 12.63 -1.61
CA HIS A 38 1.98 12.19 -2.96
C HIS A 38 2.98 11.13 -3.43
N ILE A 39 2.47 10.10 -4.10
CA ILE A 39 3.28 9.09 -4.79
C ILE A 39 2.70 8.89 -6.19
N VAL A 40 3.57 8.82 -7.19
CA VAL A 40 3.21 8.41 -8.54
C VAL A 40 3.93 7.10 -8.84
N GLU A 41 3.16 6.04 -9.05
CA GLU A 41 3.70 4.72 -9.39
C GLU A 41 3.57 4.49 -10.89
N LYS A 42 4.68 4.13 -11.54
CA LYS A 42 4.67 3.64 -12.91
C LYS A 42 4.66 2.12 -12.85
N ASN A 43 3.58 1.52 -13.30
CA ASN A 43 3.38 0.08 -13.21
C ASN A 43 3.98 -0.66 -14.40
N LYS A 44 4.34 -1.92 -14.20
CA LYS A 44 4.96 -2.74 -15.25
C LYS A 44 4.03 -3.00 -16.43
N ASP A 45 2.73 -2.91 -16.23
CA ASP A 45 1.73 -3.06 -17.30
C ASP A 45 1.55 -1.79 -18.15
N GLY A 46 2.31 -0.74 -17.89
CA GLY A 46 2.22 0.53 -18.60
C GLY A 46 1.25 1.54 -18.02
N THR A 47 0.51 1.18 -16.99
CA THR A 47 -0.40 2.11 -16.32
C THR A 47 0.33 2.95 -15.28
N THR A 48 -0.29 4.06 -14.88
CA THR A 48 0.22 4.94 -13.83
C THR A 48 -0.81 5.02 -12.71
N THR A 49 -0.36 4.86 -11.48
CA THR A 49 -1.20 5.06 -10.30
C THR A 49 -0.77 6.34 -9.60
N ASP A 50 -1.71 7.24 -9.38
CA ASP A 50 -1.51 8.51 -8.71
C ASP A 50 -2.11 8.40 -7.32
N ILE A 51 -1.28 8.55 -6.28
CA ILE A 51 -1.67 8.35 -4.89
C ILE A 51 -1.53 9.66 -4.13
N HIS A 52 -2.62 10.11 -3.52
CA HIS A 52 -2.63 11.28 -2.65
C HIS A 52 -2.97 10.83 -1.23
N PHE A 53 -2.10 11.15 -0.29
CA PHE A 53 -2.34 10.84 1.11
C PHE A 53 -3.19 11.91 1.76
N ASP A 54 -4.22 11.48 2.48
CA ASP A 54 -5.03 12.36 3.31
C ASP A 54 -4.43 12.44 4.71
N LYS A 55 -3.82 11.34 5.17
CA LYS A 55 -3.19 11.28 6.48
C LYS A 55 -2.02 10.31 6.48
N LEU A 56 -0.90 10.78 7.00
CA LEU A 56 0.30 9.99 7.28
C LEU A 56 0.67 10.24 8.74
N ASP A 57 0.24 9.35 9.63
CA ASP A 57 0.57 9.38 11.05
C ASP A 57 1.50 8.21 11.35
N LYS A 58 2.79 8.45 11.17
CA LYS A 58 3.83 7.42 11.29
C LYS A 58 4.00 6.98 12.74
N PRO A 59 4.05 5.68 13.00
CA PRO A 59 3.87 4.54 12.10
C PRO A 59 2.48 3.89 12.24
N ARG A 60 1.45 4.65 12.57
CA ARG A 60 0.15 4.12 13.01
C ARG A 60 -0.92 4.11 11.94
N ARG A 61 -0.95 5.14 11.08
CA ARG A 61 -2.08 5.29 10.18
C ARG A 61 -1.66 5.85 8.83
N ILE A 62 -2.20 5.22 7.78
CA ILE A 62 -2.08 5.68 6.40
C ILE A 62 -3.50 5.80 5.87
N SER A 63 -3.84 6.95 5.28
CA SER A 63 -5.10 7.15 4.59
C SER A 63 -4.81 7.83 3.27
N CYS A 64 -5.27 7.26 2.17
CA CYS A 64 -5.00 7.81 0.85
C CYS A 64 -6.15 7.56 -0.12
N THR A 65 -6.14 8.35 -1.20
CA THR A 65 -6.95 8.11 -2.38
C THR A 65 -6.01 7.87 -3.55
N PHE A 66 -6.44 7.09 -4.53
CA PHE A 66 -5.64 6.81 -5.71
C PHE A 66 -6.49 6.75 -6.96
N THR A 67 -5.84 7.04 -8.09
CA THR A 67 -6.45 6.92 -9.41
C THR A 67 -5.53 6.14 -10.33
N ARG A 68 -6.12 5.28 -11.17
CA ARG A 68 -5.43 4.56 -12.23
C ARG A 68 -6.37 4.48 -13.43
N GLY A 69 -6.20 5.39 -14.41
CA GLY A 69 -7.12 5.48 -15.52
C GLY A 69 -8.54 5.82 -15.03
N LYS A 70 -9.49 4.93 -15.28
CA LYS A 70 -10.87 5.08 -14.83
C LYS A 70 -11.11 4.55 -13.41
N ILE A 71 -10.13 3.89 -12.84
CA ILE A 71 -10.24 3.31 -11.49
C ILE A 71 -9.95 4.40 -10.48
N ARG A 72 -10.80 4.49 -9.46
CA ARG A 72 -10.60 5.37 -8.30
C ARG A 72 -10.76 4.54 -7.05
N GLY A 73 -9.93 4.82 -6.07
CA GLY A 73 -10.02 4.08 -4.82
C GLY A 73 -9.60 4.89 -3.61
N ALA A 74 -9.96 4.38 -2.45
CA ALA A 74 -9.53 4.88 -1.16
C ALA A 74 -8.97 3.71 -0.36
N PHE A 75 -7.83 3.93 0.29
CA PHE A 75 -7.15 2.93 1.08
C PHE A 75 -6.82 3.50 2.45
N THR A 76 -7.13 2.74 3.48
CA THR A 76 -6.78 3.08 4.86
C THR A 76 -6.08 1.89 5.50
N ALA A 77 -5.00 2.17 6.20
CA ALA A 77 -4.27 1.17 6.98
C ALA A 77 -4.04 1.67 8.39
N ILE A 78 -4.28 0.79 9.35
CA ILE A 78 -4.01 1.05 10.77
C ILE A 78 -3.02 0.01 11.25
N LEU A 79 -1.88 0.47 11.78
CA LEU A 79 -0.79 -0.36 12.26
C LEU A 79 -0.73 -0.27 13.79
N LEU A 80 -0.91 -1.40 14.45
CA LEU A 80 -0.83 -1.50 15.90
C LEU A 80 0.23 -2.54 16.23
N GLY A 81 1.13 -2.21 17.14
CA GLY A 81 2.15 -3.19 17.47
C GLY A 81 3.18 -2.73 18.46
N SER A 82 4.21 -3.55 18.57
CA SER A 82 5.33 -3.39 19.49
C SER A 82 6.65 -3.43 18.71
N ALA A 83 7.77 -3.59 19.44
CA ALA A 83 9.10 -3.60 18.83
C ALA A 83 9.32 -4.75 17.84
N ASP A 84 8.55 -5.84 17.93
CA ASP A 84 8.78 -7.06 17.16
C ASP A 84 7.53 -7.65 16.52
N SER A 85 6.39 -6.96 16.59
CA SER A 85 5.20 -7.43 15.90
C SER A 85 4.26 -6.27 15.52
N THR A 86 3.48 -6.46 14.45
CA THR A 86 2.52 -5.49 13.95
C THR A 86 1.23 -6.20 13.54
N SER A 87 0.11 -5.66 14.02
CA SER A 87 -1.22 -6.01 13.53
C SER A 87 -1.65 -4.92 12.56
N LEU A 88 -1.99 -5.31 11.34
CA LEU A 88 -2.35 -4.39 10.26
C LEU A 88 -3.81 -4.59 9.88
N GLU A 89 -4.59 -3.54 9.95
CA GLU A 89 -5.96 -3.51 9.47
C GLU A 89 -6.05 -2.59 8.26
N CYS A 90 -6.54 -3.12 7.14
CA CYS A 90 -6.65 -2.38 5.90
C CYS A 90 -8.10 -2.35 5.42
N THR A 91 -8.49 -1.22 4.85
CA THR A 91 -9.76 -1.05 4.17
C THR A 91 -9.50 -0.52 2.76
N LEU A 92 -10.13 -1.13 1.77
CA LEU A 92 -10.00 -0.74 0.37
C LEU A 92 -11.37 -0.61 -0.26
N ASP A 93 -11.69 0.60 -0.75
CA ASP A 93 -12.89 0.88 -1.50
C ASP A 93 -12.49 1.31 -2.90
N VAL A 94 -13.03 0.64 -3.93
CA VAL A 94 -12.61 0.89 -5.32
C VAL A 94 -13.82 1.02 -6.23
N GLU A 95 -13.78 2.02 -7.12
CA GLU A 95 -14.76 2.26 -8.17
C GLU A 95 -14.09 2.12 -9.54
N GLY A 96 -14.87 1.76 -10.54
CA GLY A 96 -14.40 1.70 -11.94
C GLY A 96 -13.78 0.36 -12.32
N LEU A 97 -13.83 -0.65 -11.45
CA LEU A 97 -13.38 -2.01 -11.77
C LEU A 97 -14.43 -2.72 -12.62
N GLY A 98 -13.97 -3.65 -13.47
CA GLY A 98 -14.86 -4.52 -14.21
C GLY A 98 -15.60 -5.50 -13.30
N LEU A 99 -16.68 -6.10 -13.83
CA LEU A 99 -17.56 -6.98 -13.07
C LEU A 99 -16.85 -8.18 -12.42
N PHE A 100 -15.75 -8.63 -13.02
CA PHE A 100 -15.03 -9.82 -12.54
C PHE A 100 -13.80 -9.50 -11.70
N THR A 101 -13.53 -8.22 -11.46
CA THR A 101 -12.39 -7.79 -10.64
C THR A 101 -12.84 -7.64 -9.20
N LYS A 102 -12.13 -8.31 -8.30
CA LYS A 102 -12.45 -8.29 -6.87
C LYS A 102 -11.39 -7.50 -6.10
N PRO A 103 -11.72 -6.32 -5.55
CA PRO A 103 -10.76 -5.51 -4.79
C PRO A 103 -10.17 -6.24 -3.60
N GLN A 104 -11.00 -7.03 -2.91
CA GLN A 104 -10.58 -7.79 -1.73
C GLN A 104 -9.45 -8.77 -2.05
N LYS A 105 -9.53 -9.44 -3.19
CA LYS A 105 -8.49 -10.36 -3.63
C LYS A 105 -7.17 -9.63 -3.91
N LYS A 106 -7.22 -8.46 -4.53
CA LYS A 106 -6.04 -7.64 -4.79
C LYS A 106 -5.41 -7.16 -3.50
N LEU A 107 -6.22 -6.79 -2.52
CA LEU A 107 -5.72 -6.42 -1.20
C LEU A 107 -5.02 -7.60 -0.52
N GLU A 108 -5.59 -8.79 -0.56
CA GLU A 108 -4.98 -10.00 -0.01
C GLU A 108 -3.63 -10.30 -0.67
N GLU A 109 -3.54 -10.16 -1.99
CA GLU A 109 -2.28 -10.34 -2.74
C GLU A 109 -1.23 -9.31 -2.31
N TYR A 110 -1.63 -8.06 -2.12
CA TYR A 110 -0.76 -7.00 -1.63
C TYR A 110 -0.21 -7.34 -0.24
N LEU A 111 -1.07 -7.75 0.68
CA LEU A 111 -0.68 -8.10 2.04
C LEU A 111 0.25 -9.31 2.07
N GLU A 112 0.03 -10.30 1.21
CA GLU A 112 0.89 -11.47 1.12
C GLU A 112 2.25 -11.14 0.49
N THR A 113 2.29 -10.26 -0.51
CA THR A 113 3.55 -9.77 -1.09
C THR A 113 4.36 -9.01 -0.03
N LEU A 114 3.68 -8.19 0.75
CA LEU A 114 4.30 -7.47 1.86
C LEU A 114 4.87 -8.44 2.90
N ARG A 115 4.16 -9.51 3.22
CA ARG A 115 4.62 -10.55 4.15
C ARG A 115 5.95 -11.16 3.69
N LYS A 116 6.05 -11.46 2.41
CA LYS A 116 7.27 -12.06 1.85
C LYS A 116 8.48 -11.14 1.99
N VAL A 117 8.30 -9.86 1.72
CA VAL A 117 9.43 -8.91 1.79
C VAL A 117 9.82 -8.61 3.23
N LEU A 118 8.88 -8.68 4.16
CA LEU A 118 9.16 -8.47 5.58
C LEU A 118 9.84 -9.68 6.24
N GLY A 119 9.93 -10.80 5.54
CA GLY A 119 10.62 -12.00 6.03
C GLY A 119 9.77 -12.92 6.90
N ASP A 120 8.47 -12.77 6.82
CA ASP A 120 7.53 -13.60 7.58
C ASP A 120 7.17 -14.90 6.85
#